data_cf44a956a69ebf1acee17c1416dd0687
#
_entry.id   cf44a956a69ebf1acee17c1416dd0687
#
_cell.length_a   1.000
_cell.length_b   1.000
_cell.length_c   1.000
_cell.angle_alpha   90.00
_cell.angle_beta   90.00
_cell.angle_gamma   90.00
#
_symmetry.space_group_name_H-M   'P 1'
#
loop_
_entity.id
_entity.type
_entity.pdbx_description
1 polymer ?
#
loop_
_entity_poly.entity_id
_entity_poly.type
_entity_poly.pdbx_seq_one_letter_code
_entity_poly.pdbx_strand_id
1 'polypeptide(L)'
;MSGDFSMSGDSNGETNLEPTTQSVFDPNAEASGESPSEGAPADNAGDSGLPLADEPGSGDRASQLEGQLAALRAEHEALNGQYMRLAADFDNFRKRQSRDSDDQRLQITCTTLGEILPVVDNFDRARQQLNPQHEEAQALHRSYQGLYKQLVDVFKQLGVSPMRVEGEAFDPSLHEAVLREPSDDHLDGVVMEELQRGYHLNGRVLRHALVKVSMGPGPAGGAAPEAQADAPGEQVG
;
A
#
# COMPACT_ATOMS: atom_id res chain seq x y z
N MET A 1 -2.53 -9.45 -62.84
CA MET A 1 -1.21 -10.00 -62.56
C MET A 1 -1.22 -10.53 -61.16
N SER A 2 -1.33 -11.82 -61.09
CA SER A 2 -1.37 -12.66 -59.89
C SER A 2 0.02 -12.68 -59.23
N GLY A 3 0.02 -12.67 -57.90
CA GLY A 3 1.22 -12.86 -57.11
C GLY A 3 0.84 -13.53 -55.79
N ASP A 4 0.62 -14.84 -55.89
CA ASP A 4 0.59 -15.81 -54.83
C ASP A 4 1.91 -15.79 -54.06
N PHE A 5 1.89 -15.70 -52.76
CA PHE A 5 2.99 -16.10 -51.89
C PHE A 5 2.49 -16.94 -50.75
N SER A 6 2.34 -18.22 -51.04
CA SER A 6 2.32 -19.28 -50.02
C SER A 6 3.73 -19.40 -49.44
N MET A 7 3.85 -19.38 -48.15
CA MET A 7 4.93 -20.08 -47.45
C MET A 7 4.44 -20.77 -46.20
N SER A 8 4.53 -22.06 -46.32
CA SER A 8 4.46 -23.11 -45.31
C SER A 8 5.36 -22.90 -44.13
N GLY A 9 4.86 -23.40 -42.99
CA GLY A 9 5.59 -24.32 -42.06
C GLY A 9 6.69 -23.69 -41.24
N ASP A 10 6.56 -23.68 -39.96
CA ASP A 10 7.16 -24.72 -39.14
C ASP A 10 6.67 -24.60 -37.70
N SER A 11 6.29 -25.73 -37.24
CA SER A 11 6.00 -26.19 -35.92
C SER A 11 7.20 -26.04 -34.98
N ASN A 12 6.85 -25.94 -33.72
CA ASN A 12 7.55 -26.47 -32.56
C ASN A 12 8.13 -25.46 -31.57
N GLY A 13 7.63 -25.58 -30.38
CA GLY A 13 8.22 -24.98 -29.19
C GLY A 13 7.24 -24.74 -28.04
N GLU A 14 6.31 -25.66 -27.79
CA GLU A 14 5.67 -25.75 -26.48
C GLU A 14 6.71 -26.18 -25.45
N THR A 15 7.35 -25.22 -24.82
CA THR A 15 8.04 -25.45 -23.55
C THR A 15 7.01 -25.24 -22.43
N ASN A 16 6.36 -26.33 -22.10
CA ASN A 16 5.61 -26.54 -20.89
C ASN A 16 6.56 -26.39 -19.68
N LEU A 17 6.61 -25.20 -19.09
CA LEU A 17 7.20 -24.99 -17.77
C LEU A 17 6.14 -25.28 -16.74
N GLU A 18 6.08 -26.53 -16.33
CA GLU A 18 5.38 -26.92 -15.12
C GLU A 18 5.91 -26.10 -13.92
N PRO A 19 5.02 -25.54 -13.08
CA PRO A 19 5.46 -24.90 -11.86
C PRO A 19 5.93 -25.98 -10.89
N THR A 20 7.22 -25.99 -10.63
CA THR A 20 7.83 -26.76 -9.54
C THR A 20 7.12 -26.41 -8.24
N THR A 21 6.35 -27.34 -7.75
CA THR A 21 5.74 -27.29 -6.42
C THR A 21 6.85 -27.21 -5.38
N GLN A 22 7.02 -26.02 -4.81
CA GLN A 22 7.81 -25.84 -3.61
C GLN A 22 7.13 -26.65 -2.50
N SER A 23 7.83 -27.71 -2.08
CA SER A 23 7.56 -28.46 -0.88
C SER A 23 7.50 -27.49 0.30
N VAL A 24 6.29 -27.27 0.80
CA VAL A 24 6.05 -26.58 2.07
C VAL A 24 6.60 -27.50 3.16
N PHE A 25 7.72 -27.11 3.74
CA PHE A 25 8.25 -27.72 4.96
C PHE A 25 7.29 -27.38 6.10
N ASP A 26 6.51 -28.39 6.50
CA ASP A 26 5.57 -28.31 7.61
C ASP A 26 6.32 -28.73 8.89
N PRO A 27 6.59 -27.83 9.85
CA PRO A 27 7.37 -28.14 11.05
C PRO A 27 6.57 -28.90 12.14
N ASN A 28 5.34 -29.35 11.85
CA ASN A 28 4.50 -30.01 12.84
C ASN A 28 4.06 -31.45 12.43
N ALA A 29 4.97 -32.19 11.80
CA ALA A 29 4.76 -33.62 11.65
C ALA A 29 5.12 -34.30 12.98
N GLU A 30 4.10 -34.59 13.76
CA GLU A 30 4.16 -35.41 14.97
C GLU A 30 4.76 -36.76 14.64
N ALA A 31 5.88 -37.08 15.30
CA ALA A 31 6.48 -38.39 15.29
C ALA A 31 5.57 -39.37 16.05
N SER A 32 4.72 -40.08 15.31
CA SER A 32 4.02 -41.28 15.80
C SER A 32 5.06 -42.39 15.89
N GLY A 33 5.55 -42.64 17.11
CA GLY A 33 6.42 -43.75 17.42
C GLY A 33 5.66 -45.06 17.34
N GLU A 34 6.04 -45.88 16.41
CA GLU A 34 5.72 -47.31 16.44
C GLU A 34 6.76 -48.02 17.28
N SER A 35 6.32 -48.53 18.41
CA SER A 35 7.02 -49.51 19.21
C SER A 35 6.94 -50.87 18.54
N PRO A 36 8.01 -51.62 18.36
CA PRO A 36 7.92 -53.07 18.16
C PRO A 36 7.91 -53.78 19.49
N SER A 37 6.88 -54.60 19.60
CA SER A 37 6.51 -55.58 20.59
C SER A 37 7.63 -56.59 20.86
N GLU A 38 7.81 -56.89 22.15
CA GLU A 38 7.83 -58.17 22.81
C GLU A 38 8.51 -59.38 22.14
N GLY A 39 9.54 -59.83 22.79
CA GLY A 39 10.13 -61.12 22.61
C GLY A 39 11.01 -61.43 23.78
N ALA A 40 10.43 -61.92 24.89
CA ALA A 40 11.18 -62.69 25.86
C ALA A 40 11.38 -64.11 25.35
N PRO A 41 12.49 -64.80 25.66
CA PRO A 41 12.42 -65.72 26.79
C PRO A 41 13.71 -65.87 27.62
N ALA A 42 13.40 -66.12 28.86
CA ALA A 42 13.98 -67.21 29.73
C ALA A 42 15.50 -67.17 30.02
N ASP A 43 15.72 -67.09 31.34
CA ASP A 43 16.64 -67.80 32.18
C ASP A 43 18.01 -68.23 31.63
N ASN A 44 19.01 -67.55 32.18
CA ASN A 44 20.21 -68.27 32.64
C ASN A 44 20.79 -67.63 33.89
N ALA A 45 20.54 -68.21 35.00
CA ALA A 45 21.27 -67.99 36.25
C ALA A 45 22.73 -68.37 36.03
N GLY A 46 23.62 -67.42 36.06
CA GLY A 46 25.03 -67.57 36.04
C GLY A 46 25.64 -66.53 36.94
N ASP A 47 25.64 -66.77 38.24
CA ASP A 47 26.48 -66.13 39.23
C ASP A 47 27.93 -66.19 38.76
N SER A 48 28.49 -65.07 38.36
CA SER A 48 29.93 -64.84 38.26
C SER A 48 30.18 -63.39 38.69
N GLY A 49 30.36 -63.24 40.00
CA GLY A 49 30.96 -62.07 40.60
C GLY A 49 32.29 -61.77 39.97
N LEU A 50 32.34 -60.92 39.00
CA LEU A 50 33.55 -60.20 38.60
C LEU A 50 33.67 -58.98 39.48
N PRO A 51 34.80 -58.77 40.15
CA PRO A 51 35.02 -57.54 40.88
C PRO A 51 35.01 -56.39 39.87
N LEU A 52 34.15 -55.44 40.06
CA LEU A 52 34.24 -54.11 39.42
C LEU A 52 35.65 -53.58 39.79
N ALA A 53 36.58 -53.79 38.88
CA ALA A 53 37.84 -53.11 38.92
C ALA A 53 37.50 -51.62 38.78
N ASP A 54 37.68 -50.90 39.85
CA ASP A 54 37.65 -49.45 39.90
C ASP A 54 38.82 -48.98 39.02
N GLU A 55 38.52 -48.78 37.70
CA GLU A 55 39.50 -48.25 36.75
C GLU A 55 39.79 -46.81 37.17
N PRO A 56 41.05 -46.45 37.53
CA PRO A 56 41.43 -45.13 37.97
C PRO A 56 41.43 -44.10 36.84
N GLY A 57 40.32 -43.99 36.09
CA GLY A 57 40.10 -43.08 34.96
C GLY A 57 38.67 -42.83 34.67
N SER A 58 37.72 -43.54 35.30
CA SER A 58 36.28 -43.42 35.00
C SER A 58 35.73 -42.08 35.50
N GLY A 59 36.19 -41.55 36.61
CA GLY A 59 35.80 -40.27 37.17
C GLY A 59 36.25 -39.09 36.30
N ASP A 60 37.48 -39.14 35.80
CA ASP A 60 38.02 -38.09 34.93
C ASP A 60 37.30 -38.07 33.58
N ARG A 61 36.95 -39.24 33.04
CA ARG A 61 36.21 -39.36 31.79
C ARG A 61 34.75 -38.89 31.92
N ALA A 62 34.10 -39.16 33.03
CA ALA A 62 32.78 -38.69 33.35
C ALA A 62 32.77 -37.15 33.46
N SER A 63 33.71 -36.57 34.18
CA SER A 63 33.87 -35.13 34.30
C SER A 63 34.15 -34.42 32.96
N GLN A 64 34.97 -35.02 32.09
CA GLN A 64 35.22 -34.51 30.74
C GLN A 64 33.96 -34.54 29.88
N LEU A 65 33.18 -35.62 29.93
CA LEU A 65 31.92 -35.75 29.20
C LEU A 65 30.87 -34.75 29.69
N GLU A 66 30.77 -34.55 30.99
CA GLU A 66 29.88 -33.53 31.59
C GLU A 66 30.27 -32.13 31.13
N GLY A 67 31.57 -31.83 31.09
CA GLY A 67 32.10 -30.57 30.58
C GLY A 67 31.75 -30.37 29.09
N GLN A 68 31.90 -31.41 28.25
CA GLN A 68 31.54 -31.38 26.85
C GLN A 68 30.02 -31.20 26.66
N LEU A 69 29.20 -31.89 27.43
CA LEU A 69 27.74 -31.72 27.41
C LEU A 69 27.31 -30.32 27.81
N ALA A 70 27.93 -29.74 28.82
CA ALA A 70 27.66 -28.37 29.25
C ALA A 70 28.03 -27.36 28.15
N ALA A 71 29.21 -27.52 27.52
CA ALA A 71 29.63 -26.67 26.41
C ALA A 71 28.69 -26.77 25.19
N LEU A 72 28.34 -28.00 24.80
CA LEU A 72 27.45 -28.24 23.66
C LEU A 72 26.01 -27.69 23.90
N ARG A 73 25.51 -27.79 25.13
CA ARG A 73 24.25 -27.19 25.53
C ARG A 73 24.29 -25.66 25.43
N ALA A 74 25.38 -25.05 25.90
CA ALA A 74 25.55 -23.59 25.79
C ALA A 74 25.63 -23.12 24.32
N GLU A 75 26.37 -23.85 23.48
CA GLU A 75 26.43 -23.58 22.04
C GLU A 75 25.05 -23.72 21.37
N HIS A 76 24.32 -24.78 21.69
CA HIS A 76 22.97 -25.01 21.17
C HIS A 76 22.02 -23.89 21.60
N GLU A 77 22.05 -23.47 22.86
CA GLU A 77 21.24 -22.36 23.37
C GLU A 77 21.58 -21.04 22.68
N ALA A 78 22.86 -20.77 22.49
CA ALA A 78 23.32 -19.57 21.77
C ALA A 78 22.87 -19.58 20.30
N LEU A 79 23.02 -20.73 19.62
CA LEU A 79 22.56 -20.90 18.22
C LEU A 79 21.06 -20.78 18.09
N ASN A 80 20.32 -21.38 19.01
CA ASN A 80 18.85 -21.25 19.04
C ASN A 80 18.43 -19.80 19.25
N GLY A 81 19.10 -19.07 20.14
CA GLY A 81 18.88 -17.63 20.31
C GLY A 81 19.15 -16.82 19.06
N GLN A 82 20.22 -17.14 18.33
CA GLN A 82 20.51 -16.51 17.03
C GLN A 82 19.45 -16.84 15.98
N TYR A 83 19.04 -18.10 15.91
CA TYR A 83 17.99 -18.53 14.98
C TYR A 83 16.65 -17.83 15.23
N MET A 84 16.25 -17.72 16.51
CA MET A 84 15.00 -17.02 16.87
C MET A 84 15.04 -15.52 16.49
N ARG A 85 16.20 -14.87 16.69
CA ARG A 85 16.39 -13.46 16.27
C ARG A 85 16.31 -13.33 14.76
N LEU A 86 17.04 -14.19 14.04
CA LEU A 86 17.02 -14.18 12.56
C LEU A 86 15.62 -14.43 12.00
N ALA A 87 14.87 -15.36 12.59
CA ALA A 87 13.48 -15.62 12.20
C ALA A 87 12.59 -14.40 12.40
N ALA A 88 12.72 -13.73 13.56
CA ALA A 88 11.98 -12.50 13.84
C ALA A 88 12.35 -11.36 12.87
N ASP A 89 13.65 -11.21 12.59
CA ASP A 89 14.13 -10.19 11.63
C ASP A 89 13.63 -10.46 10.21
N PHE A 90 13.62 -11.74 9.81
CA PHE A 90 13.09 -12.16 8.52
C PHE A 90 11.58 -11.88 8.40
N ASP A 91 10.79 -12.17 9.44
CA ASP A 91 9.37 -11.85 9.44
C ASP A 91 9.10 -10.34 9.36
N ASN A 92 9.88 -9.55 10.09
CA ASN A 92 9.81 -8.09 10.02
C ASN A 92 10.20 -7.58 8.63
N PHE A 93 11.27 -8.15 8.04
CA PHE A 93 11.69 -7.82 6.68
C PHE A 93 10.59 -8.14 5.66
N ARG A 94 10.00 -9.33 5.73
CA ARG A 94 8.92 -9.75 4.84
C ARG A 94 7.71 -8.83 4.91
N LYS A 95 7.29 -8.45 6.14
CA LYS A 95 6.18 -7.51 6.35
C LYS A 95 6.48 -6.13 5.77
N ARG A 96 7.71 -5.64 5.98
CA ARG A 96 8.14 -4.37 5.40
C ARG A 96 8.18 -4.43 3.88
N GLN A 97 8.79 -5.47 3.32
CA GLN A 97 8.87 -5.66 1.86
C GLN A 97 7.51 -5.72 1.18
N SER A 98 6.52 -6.36 1.81
CA SER A 98 5.14 -6.38 1.30
C SER A 98 4.55 -4.97 1.24
N ARG A 99 4.69 -4.18 2.33
CA ARG A 99 4.20 -2.79 2.37
C ARG A 99 4.90 -1.92 1.33
N ASP A 100 6.23 -2.02 1.25
CA ASP A 100 7.03 -1.25 0.28
C ASP A 100 6.60 -1.57 -1.17
N SER A 101 6.32 -2.85 -1.47
CA SER A 101 5.82 -3.27 -2.78
C SER A 101 4.43 -2.70 -3.09
N ASP A 102 3.52 -2.71 -2.12
CA ASP A 102 2.18 -2.16 -2.29
C ASP A 102 2.23 -0.63 -2.46
N ASP A 103 3.08 0.06 -1.69
CA ASP A 103 3.30 1.50 -1.82
C ASP A 103 3.90 1.86 -3.18
N GLN A 104 4.87 1.07 -3.69
CA GLN A 104 5.44 1.28 -5.02
C GLN A 104 4.38 1.10 -6.12
N ARG A 105 3.56 0.05 -6.05
CA ARG A 105 2.45 -0.16 -7.00
C ARG A 105 1.48 1.02 -7.00
N LEU A 106 1.09 1.46 -5.82
CA LEU A 106 0.22 2.62 -5.67
C LEU A 106 0.86 3.89 -6.24
N GLN A 107 2.15 4.11 -5.98
CA GLN A 107 2.89 5.26 -6.50
C GLN A 107 2.95 5.26 -8.04
N ILE A 108 3.28 4.12 -8.66
CA ILE A 108 3.28 3.98 -10.11
C ILE A 108 1.90 4.26 -10.69
N THR A 109 0.85 3.70 -10.07
CA THR A 109 -0.53 3.94 -10.49
C THR A 109 -0.90 5.42 -10.40
N CYS A 110 -0.56 6.09 -9.31
CA CYS A 110 -0.80 7.52 -9.14
C CYS A 110 -0.08 8.35 -10.21
N THR A 111 1.19 8.06 -10.48
CA THR A 111 1.97 8.78 -11.49
C THR A 111 1.36 8.59 -12.89
N THR A 112 1.07 7.35 -13.27
CA THR A 112 0.47 7.04 -14.59
C THR A 112 -0.89 7.71 -14.77
N LEU A 113 -1.76 7.62 -13.76
CA LEU A 113 -3.08 8.27 -13.81
C LEU A 113 -2.95 9.78 -13.86
N GLY A 114 -2.00 10.36 -13.11
CA GLY A 114 -1.71 11.79 -13.11
C GLY A 114 -1.32 12.31 -14.50
N GLU A 115 -0.55 11.55 -15.27
CA GLU A 115 -0.18 11.89 -16.66
C GLU A 115 -1.36 11.84 -17.64
N ILE A 116 -2.41 11.07 -17.32
CA ILE A 116 -3.61 10.98 -18.17
C ILE A 116 -4.60 12.12 -17.84
N LEU A 117 -4.59 12.70 -16.64
CA LEU A 117 -5.54 13.74 -16.23
C LEU A 117 -5.60 14.95 -17.18
N PRO A 118 -4.51 15.46 -17.77
CA PRO A 118 -4.58 16.54 -18.75
C PRO A 118 -5.43 16.19 -19.98
N VAL A 119 -5.46 14.92 -20.38
CA VAL A 119 -6.33 14.46 -21.47
C VAL A 119 -7.80 14.53 -21.04
N VAL A 120 -8.13 14.10 -19.82
CA VAL A 120 -9.47 14.21 -19.26
C VAL A 120 -9.92 15.66 -19.18
N ASP A 121 -9.04 16.58 -18.75
CA ASP A 121 -9.33 18.01 -18.71
C ASP A 121 -9.62 18.59 -20.09
N ASN A 122 -8.85 18.17 -21.11
CA ASN A 122 -9.10 18.60 -22.49
C ASN A 122 -10.45 18.09 -23.00
N PHE A 123 -10.83 16.85 -22.65
CA PHE A 123 -12.15 16.32 -22.94
C PHE A 123 -13.25 17.13 -22.23
N ASP A 124 -13.09 17.46 -20.98
CA ASP A 124 -14.09 18.25 -20.24
C ASP A 124 -14.22 19.66 -20.80
N ARG A 125 -13.09 20.30 -21.10
CA ARG A 125 -13.06 21.64 -21.75
C ARG A 125 -13.76 21.63 -23.11
N ALA A 126 -13.46 20.64 -23.95
CA ALA A 126 -14.09 20.50 -25.25
C ALA A 126 -15.61 20.30 -25.11
N ARG A 127 -16.06 19.51 -24.12
CA ARG A 127 -17.48 19.30 -23.83
C ARG A 127 -18.19 20.61 -23.45
N GLN A 128 -17.54 21.47 -22.68
CA GLN A 128 -18.11 22.76 -22.24
C GLN A 128 -18.14 23.80 -23.37
N GLN A 129 -17.15 23.79 -24.26
CA GLN A 129 -17.02 24.76 -25.34
C GLN A 129 -17.87 24.41 -26.58
N LEU A 130 -18.22 23.14 -26.78
CA LEU A 130 -19.01 22.71 -27.92
C LEU A 130 -20.48 23.06 -27.71
N ASN A 131 -20.98 24.02 -28.51
CA ASN A 131 -22.40 24.37 -28.59
C ASN A 131 -22.91 24.10 -30.04
N PRO A 132 -23.24 22.84 -30.35
CA PRO A 132 -23.60 22.47 -31.73
C PRO A 132 -24.97 23.05 -32.14
N GLN A 133 -24.97 23.84 -33.23
CA GLN A 133 -26.19 24.45 -33.78
C GLN A 133 -26.87 23.57 -34.86
N HIS A 134 -26.12 22.64 -35.45
CA HIS A 134 -26.61 21.77 -36.51
C HIS A 134 -26.89 20.35 -36.01
N GLU A 135 -27.86 19.67 -36.60
CA GLU A 135 -28.30 18.33 -36.19
C GLU A 135 -27.13 17.27 -36.24
N GLU A 136 -26.34 17.31 -37.31
CA GLU A 136 -25.16 16.43 -37.45
C GLU A 136 -24.12 16.68 -36.35
N ALA A 137 -23.88 17.96 -36.03
CA ALA A 137 -22.99 18.35 -34.96
C ALA A 137 -23.51 17.94 -33.57
N GLN A 138 -24.84 17.96 -33.38
CA GLN A 138 -25.47 17.46 -32.15
C GLN A 138 -25.35 15.94 -32.02
N ALA A 139 -25.42 15.18 -33.09
CA ALA A 139 -25.21 13.73 -33.07
C ALA A 139 -23.77 13.40 -32.69
N LEU A 140 -22.79 14.10 -33.26
CA LEU A 140 -21.40 13.96 -32.91
C LEU A 140 -21.15 14.34 -31.42
N HIS A 141 -21.74 15.44 -30.96
CA HIS A 141 -21.62 15.87 -29.55
C HIS A 141 -22.19 14.82 -28.57
N ARG A 142 -23.31 14.17 -28.89
CA ARG A 142 -23.88 13.08 -28.09
C ARG A 142 -22.92 11.87 -28.02
N SER A 143 -22.33 11.49 -29.15
CA SER A 143 -21.31 10.42 -29.18
C SER A 143 -20.11 10.77 -28.33
N TYR A 144 -19.61 12.00 -28.41
CA TYR A 144 -18.54 12.52 -27.60
C TYR A 144 -18.85 12.47 -26.10
N GLN A 145 -20.04 12.91 -25.69
CA GLN A 145 -20.49 12.80 -24.30
C GLN A 145 -20.54 11.35 -23.80
N GLY A 146 -20.94 10.42 -24.69
CA GLY A 146 -20.92 8.99 -24.39
C GLY A 146 -19.51 8.47 -24.10
N LEU A 147 -18.54 8.84 -24.94
CA LEU A 147 -17.13 8.48 -24.74
C LEU A 147 -16.53 9.08 -23.45
N TYR A 148 -16.84 10.36 -23.18
CA TYR A 148 -16.41 11.00 -21.94
C TYR A 148 -16.99 10.30 -20.70
N LYS A 149 -18.28 9.92 -20.75
CA LYS A 149 -18.91 9.18 -19.66
C LYS A 149 -18.24 7.83 -19.43
N GLN A 150 -17.94 7.08 -20.50
CA GLN A 150 -17.21 5.82 -20.39
C GLN A 150 -15.83 6.01 -19.76
N LEU A 151 -15.10 7.05 -20.16
CA LEU A 151 -13.80 7.38 -19.57
C LEU A 151 -13.92 7.64 -18.07
N VAL A 152 -14.88 8.48 -17.65
CA VAL A 152 -15.14 8.78 -16.24
C VAL A 152 -15.56 7.53 -15.46
N ASP A 153 -16.36 6.64 -16.06
CA ASP A 153 -16.77 5.39 -15.42
C ASP A 153 -15.58 4.43 -15.21
N VAL A 154 -14.64 4.35 -16.18
CA VAL A 154 -13.40 3.60 -16.01
C VAL A 154 -12.55 4.18 -14.89
N PHE A 155 -12.39 5.51 -14.79
CA PHE A 155 -11.68 6.16 -13.71
C PHE A 155 -12.29 5.83 -12.35
N LYS A 156 -13.62 5.86 -12.24
CA LYS A 156 -14.34 5.47 -11.02
C LYS A 156 -14.09 4.00 -10.63
N GLN A 157 -14.07 3.09 -11.62
CA GLN A 157 -13.77 1.67 -11.38
C GLN A 157 -12.35 1.47 -10.86
N LEU A 158 -11.40 2.31 -11.30
CA LEU A 158 -10.03 2.33 -10.79
C LEU A 158 -9.91 2.96 -9.40
N GLY A 159 -11.00 3.52 -8.85
CA GLY A 159 -11.02 4.20 -7.55
C GLY A 159 -10.65 5.67 -7.61
N VAL A 160 -10.57 6.26 -8.82
CA VAL A 160 -10.35 7.70 -9.01
C VAL A 160 -11.68 8.45 -8.85
N SER A 161 -11.68 9.48 -8.03
CA SER A 161 -12.85 10.33 -7.83
C SER A 161 -12.46 11.81 -7.92
N PRO A 162 -13.31 12.66 -8.54
CA PRO A 162 -13.11 14.10 -8.54
C PRO A 162 -13.35 14.67 -7.13
N MET A 163 -12.61 15.69 -6.78
CA MET A 163 -12.86 16.47 -5.56
C MET A 163 -14.06 17.38 -5.79
N ARG A 164 -14.82 17.63 -4.73
CA ARG A 164 -15.86 18.66 -4.70
C ARG A 164 -15.30 19.80 -3.89
N VAL A 165 -15.13 20.96 -4.52
CA VAL A 165 -14.38 22.05 -3.90
C VAL A 165 -15.17 23.37 -3.87
N GLU A 166 -16.14 23.54 -4.78
CA GLU A 166 -16.92 24.77 -4.87
C GLU A 166 -17.79 24.96 -3.63
N GLY A 167 -17.70 26.12 -3.02
CA GLY A 167 -18.42 26.47 -1.80
C GLY A 167 -17.81 25.92 -0.51
N GLU A 168 -16.71 25.14 -0.58
CA GLU A 168 -16.02 24.62 0.60
C GLU A 168 -14.92 25.57 1.05
N ALA A 169 -14.48 25.42 2.31
CA ALA A 169 -13.33 26.14 2.82
C ALA A 169 -12.04 25.67 2.12
N PHE A 170 -11.14 26.59 1.84
CA PHE A 170 -9.85 26.28 1.25
C PHE A 170 -9.01 25.41 2.17
N ASP A 171 -8.58 24.26 1.66
CA ASP A 171 -7.68 23.32 2.34
C ASP A 171 -6.39 23.15 1.52
N PRO A 172 -5.22 23.59 2.02
CA PRO A 172 -3.96 23.46 1.31
C PRO A 172 -3.54 22.03 1.00
N SER A 173 -4.09 21.03 1.68
CA SER A 173 -3.80 19.62 1.44
C SER A 173 -4.52 19.06 0.20
N LEU A 174 -5.58 19.72 -0.25
CA LEU A 174 -6.44 19.30 -1.36
C LEU A 174 -6.48 20.30 -2.50
N HIS A 175 -6.29 21.58 -2.19
CA HIS A 175 -6.52 22.71 -3.10
C HIS A 175 -5.25 23.53 -3.30
N GLU A 176 -5.09 24.07 -4.50
CA GLU A 176 -4.08 25.05 -4.84
C GLU A 176 -4.76 26.37 -5.28
N ALA A 177 -4.61 27.42 -4.48
CA ALA A 177 -5.20 28.72 -4.78
C ALA A 177 -4.35 29.45 -5.84
N VAL A 178 -4.90 29.59 -7.05
CA VAL A 178 -4.26 30.30 -8.18
C VAL A 178 -4.68 31.76 -8.20
N LEU A 179 -5.94 32.04 -7.90
CA LEU A 179 -6.53 33.36 -7.90
C LEU A 179 -7.21 33.64 -6.57
N ARG A 180 -7.14 34.92 -6.16
CA ARG A 180 -7.90 35.44 -5.02
C ARG A 180 -8.63 36.71 -5.46
N GLU A 181 -9.93 36.74 -5.24
CA GLU A 181 -10.77 37.87 -5.60
C GLU A 181 -11.70 38.24 -4.44
N PRO A 182 -11.99 39.56 -4.25
CA PRO A 182 -13.03 39.95 -3.32
C PRO A 182 -14.39 39.49 -3.80
N SER A 183 -15.27 39.07 -2.88
CA SER A 183 -16.61 38.60 -3.18
C SER A 183 -17.56 39.00 -2.07
N ASP A 184 -18.69 39.58 -2.44
CA ASP A 184 -19.74 39.94 -1.49
C ASP A 184 -20.59 38.72 -1.09
N ASP A 185 -20.55 37.65 -1.90
CA ASP A 185 -21.38 36.44 -1.73
C ASP A 185 -20.68 35.37 -0.89
N HIS A 186 -19.34 35.40 -0.78
CA HIS A 186 -18.56 34.37 -0.13
C HIS A 186 -17.65 34.96 0.97
N LEU A 187 -17.58 34.21 2.08
CA LEU A 187 -16.67 34.55 3.17
C LEU A 187 -15.19 34.42 2.73
N ASP A 188 -14.29 35.07 3.45
CA ASP A 188 -12.85 34.90 3.23
C ASP A 188 -12.43 33.45 3.40
N GLY A 189 -11.58 32.99 2.47
CA GLY A 189 -11.08 31.62 2.47
C GLY A 189 -12.04 30.55 1.88
N VAL A 190 -13.18 30.93 1.31
CA VAL A 190 -14.10 30.00 0.62
C VAL A 190 -13.70 29.88 -0.85
N VAL A 191 -13.75 28.65 -1.38
CA VAL A 191 -13.54 28.37 -2.80
C VAL A 191 -14.75 28.83 -3.60
N MET A 192 -14.53 29.79 -4.50
CA MET A 192 -15.58 30.38 -5.35
C MET A 192 -15.79 29.58 -6.64
N GLU A 193 -14.70 29.13 -7.24
CA GLU A 193 -14.72 28.51 -8.56
C GLU A 193 -13.59 27.48 -8.67
N GLU A 194 -13.89 26.33 -9.30
CA GLU A 194 -12.91 25.32 -9.66
C GLU A 194 -12.38 25.60 -11.08
N LEU A 195 -11.12 26.06 -11.18
CA LEU A 195 -10.46 26.34 -12.46
C LEU A 195 -9.96 25.06 -13.14
N GLN A 196 -9.50 24.11 -12.33
CA GLN A 196 -9.08 22.80 -12.79
C GLN A 196 -9.42 21.76 -11.73
N ARG A 197 -10.04 20.67 -12.18
CA ARG A 197 -10.50 19.62 -11.27
C ARG A 197 -9.37 18.91 -10.55
N GLY A 198 -9.53 18.79 -9.24
CA GLY A 198 -8.74 17.91 -8.40
C GLY A 198 -9.25 16.47 -8.45
N TYR A 199 -8.34 15.53 -8.26
CA TYR A 199 -8.64 14.10 -8.22
C TYR A 199 -7.91 13.39 -7.10
N HIS A 200 -8.54 12.37 -6.54
CA HIS A 200 -7.92 11.46 -5.58
C HIS A 200 -8.13 10.00 -5.98
N LEU A 201 -7.18 9.14 -5.63
CA LEU A 201 -7.23 7.69 -5.81
C LEU A 201 -7.31 7.04 -4.43
N ASN A 202 -8.45 6.42 -4.10
CA ASN A 202 -8.65 5.76 -2.82
C ASN A 202 -8.25 6.62 -1.59
N GLY A 203 -8.53 7.93 -1.65
CA GLY A 203 -8.19 8.89 -0.59
C GLY A 203 -6.79 9.53 -0.69
N ARG A 204 -5.94 9.08 -1.62
CA ARG A 204 -4.64 9.72 -1.90
C ARG A 204 -4.79 10.75 -3.02
N VAL A 205 -4.31 11.96 -2.80
CA VAL A 205 -4.37 13.03 -3.80
C VAL A 205 -3.50 12.67 -5.01
N LEU A 206 -4.13 12.63 -6.20
CA LEU A 206 -3.45 12.51 -7.49
C LEU A 206 -3.00 13.87 -8.01
N ARG A 207 -3.89 14.86 -7.88
CA ARG A 207 -3.67 16.24 -8.27
C ARG A 207 -4.57 17.15 -7.44
N HIS A 208 -4.02 18.25 -6.93
CA HIS A 208 -4.78 19.28 -6.23
C HIS A 208 -5.75 19.96 -7.20
N ALA A 209 -6.90 20.42 -6.69
CA ALA A 209 -7.79 21.26 -7.44
C ALA A 209 -7.22 22.67 -7.53
N LEU A 210 -7.11 23.24 -8.74
CA LEU A 210 -6.78 24.66 -8.91
C LEU A 210 -8.04 25.47 -8.72
N VAL A 211 -8.02 26.37 -7.74
CA VAL A 211 -9.21 27.08 -7.30
C VAL A 211 -9.01 28.58 -7.25
N LYS A 212 -10.13 29.29 -7.39
CA LYS A 212 -10.27 30.71 -7.06
C LYS A 212 -10.87 30.81 -5.66
N VAL A 213 -10.22 31.58 -4.77
CA VAL A 213 -10.60 31.73 -3.37
C VAL A 213 -11.10 33.15 -3.11
N SER A 214 -12.15 33.27 -2.33
CA SER A 214 -12.68 34.55 -1.86
C SER A 214 -11.73 35.20 -0.85
N MET A 215 -11.59 36.51 -0.96
CA MET A 215 -10.95 37.38 0.05
C MET A 215 -12.00 38.01 0.98
N GLY A 216 -13.23 37.55 0.94
CA GLY A 216 -14.36 38.16 1.63
C GLY A 216 -14.82 39.48 0.96
N PRO A 217 -15.78 40.20 1.56
CA PRO A 217 -16.20 41.48 1.08
C PRO A 217 -15.02 42.46 1.07
N GLY A 218 -14.80 43.09 -0.10
CA GLY A 218 -13.71 44.07 -0.27
C GLY A 218 -13.77 45.20 0.74
N PRO A 219 -12.78 46.14 0.74
CA PRO A 219 -12.64 47.16 1.77
C PRO A 219 -13.82 48.12 1.94
N ALA A 220 -14.84 48.03 1.07
CA ALA A 220 -16.05 48.83 1.16
C ALA A 220 -17.14 48.27 2.10
N GLY A 221 -16.98 47.02 2.61
CA GLY A 221 -17.96 46.34 3.50
C GLY A 221 -17.46 46.04 4.90
N GLY A 222 -16.20 46.27 5.19
CA GLY A 222 -15.62 46.02 6.52
C GLY A 222 -15.98 47.12 7.52
N ALA A 223 -17.11 46.98 8.22
CA ALA A 223 -17.24 47.65 9.51
C ALA A 223 -16.14 47.11 10.43
N ALA A 224 -15.16 47.92 10.73
CA ALA A 224 -14.18 47.64 11.77
C ALA A 224 -14.97 47.33 13.07
N PRO A 225 -14.58 46.29 13.86
CA PRO A 225 -15.15 46.13 15.17
C PRO A 225 -14.85 47.41 15.96
N GLU A 226 -15.92 48.15 16.29
CA GLU A 226 -15.81 49.27 17.23
C GLU A 226 -15.17 48.72 18.51
N ALA A 227 -13.93 49.14 18.72
CA ALA A 227 -13.29 49.00 20.03
C ALA A 227 -14.15 49.80 21.00
N GLN A 228 -14.95 49.15 21.81
CA GLN A 228 -15.58 49.70 22.98
C GLN A 228 -14.46 50.22 23.87
N ALA A 229 -14.21 51.50 23.77
CA ALA A 229 -13.41 52.23 24.74
C ALA A 229 -14.15 52.19 26.07
N ASP A 230 -13.69 51.32 26.96
CA ASP A 230 -14.05 51.31 28.35
C ASP A 230 -13.54 52.63 28.98
N ALA A 231 -14.45 53.54 29.23
CA ALA A 231 -14.17 54.78 29.92
C ALA A 231 -13.98 54.51 31.41
N PRO A 232 -12.86 54.91 32.02
CA PRO A 232 -12.73 54.82 33.49
C PRO A 232 -13.61 55.84 34.15
N GLY A 233 -14.61 55.38 34.92
CA GLY A 233 -15.43 56.21 35.77
C GLY A 233 -14.61 56.89 36.85
N GLU A 234 -14.54 58.18 36.75
CA GLU A 234 -14.04 59.09 37.75
C GLU A 234 -15.08 59.20 38.89
N GLN A 235 -14.77 58.62 40.06
CA GLN A 235 -15.52 58.87 41.29
C GLN A 235 -14.75 59.92 42.08
N VAL A 236 -15.31 61.13 42.09
CA VAL A 236 -15.03 62.18 43.07
C VAL A 236 -16.08 62.06 44.17
N GLY A 237 -15.59 62.02 45.41
CA GLY A 237 -16.42 62.10 46.63
C GLY A 237 -15.55 61.94 47.84
#